data_3286add01f037468cad3dc0add7412cd
#
_entry.id   3286add01f037468cad3dc0add7412cd
#
_cell.length_a   1.000
_cell.length_b   1.000
_cell.length_c   1.000
_cell.angle_alpha   90.00
_cell.angle_beta   90.00
_cell.angle_gamma   90.00
#
_symmetry.space_group_name_H-M   'P 1'
#
loop_
_entity.id
_entity.type
_entity.pdbx_description
1 polymer ?
#
loop_
_entity_poly.entity_id
_entity_poly.type
_entity_poly.pdbx_seq_one_letter_code
_entity_poly.pdbx_strand_id
1 'polypeptide(L)'
;VQTWSSAWGDFDNDGYMDVYVGASATGDGGHKLMQNNGDGTFTDRTSGSGVENAPYGIENDSGDFNNDGYIDVLSNGSILLNNGDFTFTLYEGGVPGPGAIGDANNDGFLDVFNGNNLYQNNPNGNNWLKVVTIGTTSNINGIGARVEITSALGTQIRDVQSGTGFRYMGSLNTYFGLGENTNISTLTIYWPSGTVDVMNNVSANQSLVITEGETLSTEISTLNQISVFPNPAINSIEINNKNIRPDYP
;
A
#
# COMPACT_ATOMS: atom_id res chain seq x y z
N VAL A 1 -1.40 -0.97 30.67
CA VAL A 1 -1.60 -1.46 29.30
C VAL A 1 -0.28 -1.40 28.58
N GLN A 2 0.23 -2.53 28.10
CA GLN A 2 1.42 -2.55 27.23
C GLN A 2 0.96 -2.76 25.80
N THR A 3 1.14 -1.72 24.99
CA THR A 3 0.93 -1.75 23.54
C THR A 3 2.29 -1.59 22.88
N TRP A 4 2.62 -2.46 21.91
CA TRP A 4 3.95 -2.50 21.32
C TRP A 4 3.97 -1.99 19.88
N SER A 5 2.90 -2.23 19.15
CA SER A 5 2.76 -1.74 17.79
C SER A 5 1.33 -1.33 17.46
N SER A 6 1.19 -0.56 16.41
CA SER A 6 -0.10 -0.13 15.86
C SER A 6 -0.05 -0.25 14.34
N ALA A 7 -1.18 -0.55 13.74
CA ALA A 7 -1.38 -0.47 12.30
C ALA A 7 -2.22 0.77 12.01
N TRP A 8 -1.73 1.60 11.11
CA TRP A 8 -2.40 2.82 10.66
C TRP A 8 -2.97 2.63 9.27
N GLY A 9 -4.19 3.06 9.06
CA GLY A 9 -4.87 2.99 7.78
C GLY A 9 -6.16 3.78 7.81
N ASP A 10 -6.64 4.19 6.66
CA ASP A 10 -7.98 4.72 6.47
C ASP A 10 -8.90 3.51 6.29
N PHE A 11 -9.50 3.04 7.38
CA PHE A 11 -10.22 1.76 7.40
C PHE A 11 -11.64 1.84 6.85
N ASP A 12 -12.21 3.04 6.72
CA ASP A 12 -13.55 3.26 6.15
C ASP A 12 -13.54 4.11 4.87
N ASN A 13 -12.34 4.47 4.38
CA ASN A 13 -12.12 5.30 3.20
C ASN A 13 -12.76 6.70 3.32
N ASP A 14 -12.74 7.30 4.53
CA ASP A 14 -13.23 8.65 4.80
C ASP A 14 -12.17 9.74 4.58
N GLY A 15 -10.91 9.36 4.31
CA GLY A 15 -9.78 10.25 4.07
C GLY A 15 -8.96 10.57 5.31
N TYR A 16 -9.30 10.02 6.48
CA TYR A 16 -8.55 10.20 7.71
C TYR A 16 -7.91 8.89 8.16
N MET A 17 -6.66 8.98 8.63
CA MET A 17 -5.93 7.81 9.10
C MET A 17 -6.43 7.37 10.46
N ASP A 18 -6.98 6.18 10.53
CA ASP A 18 -7.39 5.47 11.75
C ASP A 18 -6.24 4.66 12.34
N VAL A 19 -6.46 4.08 13.50
CA VAL A 19 -5.46 3.25 14.14
C VAL A 19 -6.04 2.00 14.80
N TYR A 20 -5.45 0.86 14.46
CA TYR A 20 -5.54 -0.37 15.24
C TYR A 20 -4.34 -0.43 16.20
N VAL A 21 -4.61 -0.57 17.49
CA VAL A 21 -3.59 -0.68 18.54
C VAL A 21 -3.58 -2.11 19.08
N GLY A 22 -2.48 -2.81 18.85
CA GLY A 22 -2.33 -4.20 19.29
C GLY A 22 -1.94 -4.32 20.74
N ALA A 23 -2.62 -5.20 21.48
CA ALA A 23 -2.25 -5.59 22.84
C ALA A 23 -1.29 -6.76 22.82
N SER A 24 -0.29 -6.77 23.72
CA SER A 24 0.72 -7.81 23.79
C SER A 24 0.31 -9.03 24.61
N ALA A 25 -0.67 -8.87 25.50
CA ALA A 25 -1.19 -9.95 26.37
C ALA A 25 -2.61 -9.66 26.84
N THR A 26 -3.28 -10.70 27.33
CA THR A 26 -4.66 -10.62 27.85
C THR A 26 -4.86 -9.63 28.99
N GLY A 27 -3.81 -9.36 29.76
CA GLY A 27 -3.81 -8.39 30.86
C GLY A 27 -3.69 -6.92 30.44
N ASP A 28 -3.46 -6.65 29.16
CA ASP A 28 -3.15 -5.31 28.63
C ASP A 28 -4.38 -4.50 28.21
N GLY A 29 -5.59 -4.98 28.49
CA GLY A 29 -6.85 -4.27 28.19
C GLY A 29 -7.40 -4.52 26.79
N GLY A 30 -6.83 -5.47 26.05
CA GLY A 30 -7.28 -5.88 24.72
C GLY A 30 -6.81 -4.93 23.60
N HIS A 31 -7.06 -5.36 22.38
CA HIS A 31 -6.83 -4.55 21.19
C HIS A 31 -7.78 -3.35 21.16
N LYS A 32 -7.41 -2.32 20.43
CA LYS A 32 -8.24 -1.13 20.21
C LYS A 32 -8.31 -0.79 18.73
N LEU A 33 -9.50 -0.48 18.28
CA LEU A 33 -9.77 0.11 16.97
C LEU A 33 -10.30 1.52 17.19
N MET A 34 -9.56 2.51 16.72
CA MET A 34 -9.85 3.93 16.97
C MET A 34 -10.08 4.63 15.63
N GLN A 35 -11.32 5.07 15.42
CA GLN A 35 -11.70 5.86 14.24
C GLN A 35 -11.29 7.32 14.45
N ASN A 36 -10.62 7.90 13.47
CA ASN A 36 -10.28 9.32 13.45
C ASN A 36 -11.50 10.15 13.01
N ASN A 37 -11.91 11.11 13.82
CA ASN A 37 -13.08 11.93 13.52
C ASN A 37 -12.77 13.13 12.59
N GLY A 38 -11.50 13.29 12.15
CA GLY A 38 -11.06 14.41 11.31
C GLY A 38 -10.91 15.74 12.03
N ASP A 39 -11.21 15.81 13.31
CA ASP A 39 -11.15 17.02 14.16
C ASP A 39 -10.03 16.95 15.21
N GLY A 40 -9.15 15.95 15.13
CA GLY A 40 -8.08 15.69 16.08
C GLY A 40 -8.50 14.80 17.26
N THR A 41 -9.72 14.26 17.23
CA THR A 41 -10.22 13.30 18.21
C THR A 41 -10.43 11.92 17.59
N PHE A 42 -10.54 10.89 18.45
CA PHE A 42 -10.79 9.52 18.02
C PHE A 42 -12.00 8.93 18.74
N THR A 43 -12.75 8.10 18.04
CA THR A 43 -13.85 7.29 18.56
C THR A 43 -13.42 5.83 18.72
N ASP A 44 -13.60 5.24 19.91
CA ASP A 44 -13.34 3.82 20.15
C ASP A 44 -14.42 2.96 19.47
N ARG A 45 -14.03 2.22 18.43
CA ARG A 45 -14.87 1.31 17.63
C ARG A 45 -14.60 -0.16 17.93
N THR A 46 -13.85 -0.46 18.99
CA THR A 46 -13.40 -1.83 19.30
C THR A 46 -14.55 -2.81 19.50
N SER A 47 -15.56 -2.41 20.28
CA SER A 47 -16.61 -3.36 20.68
C SER A 47 -17.47 -3.80 19.50
N GLY A 48 -17.46 -5.11 19.22
CA GLY A 48 -18.24 -5.72 18.13
C GLY A 48 -17.62 -5.55 16.74
N SER A 49 -16.42 -4.95 16.65
CA SER A 49 -15.71 -4.82 15.39
C SER A 49 -15.03 -6.10 14.91
N GLY A 50 -14.87 -7.11 15.77
CA GLY A 50 -14.15 -8.34 15.45
C GLY A 50 -12.65 -8.29 15.74
N VAL A 51 -12.05 -7.10 15.89
CA VAL A 51 -10.62 -6.96 16.20
C VAL A 51 -10.24 -7.53 17.57
N GLU A 52 -11.19 -7.62 18.50
CA GLU A 52 -11.01 -8.24 19.80
C GLU A 52 -10.67 -9.74 19.72
N ASN A 53 -10.92 -10.38 18.57
CA ASN A 53 -10.60 -11.79 18.32
C ASN A 53 -9.18 -12.00 17.80
N ALA A 54 -8.44 -10.92 17.52
CA ALA A 54 -7.07 -11.02 17.05
C ALA A 54 -6.14 -11.66 18.09
N PRO A 55 -5.10 -12.39 17.66
CA PRO A 55 -4.12 -12.95 18.57
C PRO A 55 -3.29 -11.85 19.23
N TYR A 56 -3.01 -11.98 20.51
CA TYR A 56 -2.11 -11.07 21.21
C TYR A 56 -0.67 -11.21 20.72
N GLY A 57 0.04 -10.12 20.66
CA GLY A 57 1.44 -10.08 20.28
C GLY A 57 1.97 -8.65 20.09
N ILE A 58 3.15 -8.53 19.53
CA ILE A 58 3.91 -7.27 19.53
C ILE A 58 4.10 -6.69 18.13
N GLU A 59 3.52 -7.29 17.10
CA GLU A 59 3.71 -6.86 15.72
C GLU A 59 2.38 -6.75 14.99
N ASN A 60 2.12 -5.57 14.45
CA ASN A 60 0.95 -5.29 13.64
C ASN A 60 1.33 -4.40 12.47
N ASP A 61 0.74 -4.64 11.32
CA ASP A 61 0.92 -3.89 10.10
C ASP A 61 -0.40 -3.83 9.32
N SER A 62 -0.50 -2.98 8.31
CA SER A 62 -1.71 -2.78 7.54
C SER A 62 -1.47 -2.89 6.04
N GLY A 63 -2.46 -3.40 5.32
CA GLY A 63 -2.43 -3.51 3.85
C GLY A 63 -3.70 -4.18 3.36
N ASP A 64 -4.06 -3.95 2.12
CA ASP A 64 -5.21 -4.58 1.47
C ASP A 64 -4.77 -5.93 0.88
N PHE A 65 -5.00 -7.02 1.61
CA PHE A 65 -4.53 -8.35 1.24
C PHE A 65 -5.43 -9.06 0.22
N ASN A 66 -6.68 -8.66 0.12
CA ASN A 66 -7.64 -9.25 -0.80
C ASN A 66 -7.94 -8.35 -2.00
N ASN A 67 -7.33 -7.16 -2.07
CA ASN A 67 -7.53 -6.15 -3.12
C ASN A 67 -9.00 -5.72 -3.30
N ASP A 68 -9.78 -5.69 -2.21
CA ASP A 68 -11.18 -5.24 -2.26
C ASP A 68 -11.34 -3.71 -2.10
N GLY A 69 -10.25 -3.01 -1.79
CA GLY A 69 -10.20 -1.56 -1.62
C GLY A 69 -10.22 -1.08 -0.18
N TYR A 70 -10.40 -1.98 0.78
CA TYR A 70 -10.34 -1.66 2.21
C TYR A 70 -9.06 -2.17 2.84
N ILE A 71 -8.49 -1.39 3.76
CA ILE A 71 -7.24 -1.77 4.43
C ILE A 71 -7.53 -2.85 5.47
N ASP A 72 -6.83 -3.97 5.37
CA ASP A 72 -6.81 -5.05 6.35
C ASP A 72 -5.70 -4.85 7.38
N VAL A 73 -5.70 -5.65 8.44
CA VAL A 73 -4.64 -5.66 9.46
C VAL A 73 -3.98 -7.02 9.55
N LEU A 74 -2.65 -7.05 9.38
CA LEU A 74 -1.82 -8.20 9.76
C LEU A 74 -1.48 -8.07 11.25
N SER A 75 -2.09 -8.89 12.07
CA SER A 75 -1.85 -8.92 13.53
C SER A 75 -1.22 -10.24 13.93
N ASN A 76 0.06 -10.21 14.25
CA ASN A 76 0.84 -11.34 14.78
C ASN A 76 0.73 -12.65 13.97
N GLY A 77 0.46 -12.58 12.68
CA GLY A 77 0.32 -13.72 11.78
C GLY A 77 -1.11 -14.09 11.40
N SER A 78 -2.09 -13.45 11.97
CA SER A 78 -3.48 -13.52 11.50
C SER A 78 -3.83 -12.26 10.71
N ILE A 79 -4.66 -12.40 9.72
CA ILE A 79 -5.17 -11.28 8.94
C ILE A 79 -6.60 -10.98 9.41
N LEU A 80 -6.84 -9.75 9.79
CA LEU A 80 -8.16 -9.20 10.03
C LEU A 80 -8.63 -8.56 8.73
N LEU A 81 -9.48 -9.25 7.99
CA LEU A 81 -10.07 -8.74 6.75
C LEU A 81 -11.12 -7.69 7.07
N ASN A 82 -10.97 -6.51 6.52
CA ASN A 82 -11.89 -5.39 6.67
C ASN A 82 -13.15 -5.60 5.83
N ASN A 83 -14.32 -5.50 6.43
CA ASN A 83 -15.60 -5.66 5.73
C ASN A 83 -16.13 -4.35 5.11
N GLY A 84 -15.38 -3.22 5.24
CA GLY A 84 -15.74 -1.91 4.71
C GLY A 84 -16.74 -1.11 5.55
N ASP A 85 -17.04 -1.56 6.76
CA ASP A 85 -18.00 -0.93 7.68
C ASP A 85 -17.45 -0.77 9.12
N PHE A 86 -16.13 -0.71 9.26
CA PHE A 86 -15.41 -0.75 10.55
C PHE A 86 -15.55 -2.06 11.31
N THR A 87 -15.99 -3.14 10.67
CA THR A 87 -15.91 -4.49 11.22
C THR A 87 -14.88 -5.33 10.48
N PHE A 88 -14.34 -6.33 11.17
CA PHE A 88 -13.27 -7.17 10.65
C PHE A 88 -13.59 -8.64 10.84
N THR A 89 -13.25 -9.44 9.85
CA THR A 89 -13.34 -10.90 9.92
C THR A 89 -11.95 -11.48 10.09
N LEU A 90 -11.75 -12.26 11.16
CA LEU A 90 -10.48 -12.93 11.39
C LEU A 90 -10.28 -14.05 10.36
N TYR A 91 -9.22 -13.97 9.59
CA TYR A 91 -8.76 -15.02 8.70
C TYR A 91 -7.62 -15.80 9.35
N GLU A 92 -7.89 -17.02 9.78
CA GLU A 92 -6.94 -17.90 10.47
C GLU A 92 -6.08 -18.74 9.51
N GLY A 93 -5.99 -18.35 8.26
CA GLY A 93 -5.37 -19.13 7.20
C GLY A 93 -4.01 -18.64 6.76
N GLY A 94 -2.95 -19.21 7.30
CA GLY A 94 -1.77 -19.37 6.46
C GLY A 94 -0.60 -18.44 6.62
N VAL A 95 -0.58 -17.43 7.50
CA VAL A 95 0.63 -16.67 7.82
C VAL A 95 1.11 -17.04 9.21
N PRO A 96 2.18 -17.82 9.36
CA PRO A 96 2.67 -18.26 10.67
C PRO A 96 3.54 -17.19 11.32
N GLY A 97 2.96 -16.07 11.69
CA GLY A 97 3.63 -15.00 12.40
C GLY A 97 3.72 -13.69 11.63
N PRO A 98 4.14 -12.62 12.30
CA PRO A 98 4.28 -11.30 11.68
C PRO A 98 5.44 -11.26 10.68
N GLY A 99 5.40 -10.33 9.74
CA GLY A 99 6.44 -10.16 8.72
C GLY A 99 6.37 -8.82 8.03
N ALA A 100 7.34 -8.55 7.18
CA ALA A 100 7.29 -7.42 6.26
C ALA A 100 6.28 -7.67 5.15
N ILE A 101 5.50 -6.66 4.81
CA ILE A 101 4.49 -6.71 3.76
C ILE A 101 5.04 -6.12 2.45
N GLY A 102 4.76 -6.76 1.34
CA GLY A 102 5.10 -6.27 0.01
C GLY A 102 4.73 -7.27 -1.08
N ASP A 103 4.67 -6.82 -2.30
CA ASP A 103 4.39 -7.64 -3.49
C ASP A 103 5.73 -8.15 -4.05
N ALA A 104 6.11 -9.34 -3.69
CA ALA A 104 7.43 -9.91 -3.98
C ALA A 104 7.54 -10.52 -5.39
N ASN A 105 6.45 -10.96 -5.96
CA ASN A 105 6.37 -11.57 -7.28
C ASN A 105 5.81 -10.61 -8.36
N ASN A 106 5.42 -9.39 -7.99
CA ASN A 106 4.81 -8.36 -8.84
C ASN A 106 3.48 -8.79 -9.47
N ASP A 107 2.66 -9.55 -8.74
CA ASP A 107 1.30 -9.90 -9.15
C ASP A 107 0.24 -8.93 -8.64
N GLY A 108 0.64 -7.94 -7.82
CA GLY A 108 -0.20 -6.91 -7.25
C GLY A 108 -0.90 -7.30 -5.94
N PHE A 109 -0.64 -8.50 -5.44
CA PHE A 109 -1.13 -8.96 -4.14
C PHE A 109 -0.03 -8.87 -3.09
N LEU A 110 -0.41 -8.47 -1.89
CA LEU A 110 0.56 -8.33 -0.80
C LEU A 110 0.97 -9.68 -0.24
N ASP A 111 2.26 -9.94 -0.27
CA ASP A 111 2.91 -11.09 0.34
C ASP A 111 3.46 -10.74 1.73
N VAL A 112 3.77 -11.75 2.53
CA VAL A 112 4.40 -11.59 3.84
C VAL A 112 5.73 -12.31 3.89
N PHE A 113 6.80 -11.56 4.17
CA PHE A 113 8.14 -12.12 4.40
C PHE A 113 8.46 -12.17 5.89
N ASN A 114 8.55 -13.37 6.44
CA ASN A 114 8.85 -13.63 7.85
C ASN A 114 10.23 -14.30 7.98
N GLY A 115 11.26 -13.49 8.02
CA GLY A 115 12.64 -13.89 8.35
C GLY A 115 13.28 -14.93 7.42
N ASN A 116 12.70 -16.09 7.29
CA ASN A 116 13.21 -17.20 6.48
C ASN A 116 12.22 -17.68 5.41
N ASN A 117 10.97 -17.27 5.47
CA ASN A 117 9.92 -17.74 4.58
C ASN A 117 9.21 -16.57 3.91
N LEU A 118 8.94 -16.73 2.62
CA LEU A 118 8.03 -15.88 1.87
C LEU A 118 6.70 -16.60 1.77
N TYR A 119 5.65 -15.97 2.27
CA TYR A 119 4.27 -16.42 2.14
C TYR A 119 3.64 -15.62 1.02
N GLN A 120 3.52 -16.26 -0.12
CA GLN A 120 2.89 -15.66 -1.28
C GLN A 120 1.38 -15.71 -1.15
N ASN A 121 0.75 -14.56 -1.40
CA ASN A 121 -0.70 -14.47 -1.50
C ASN A 121 -1.20 -15.12 -2.80
N ASN A 122 -2.42 -15.59 -2.78
CA ASN A 122 -3.06 -16.18 -3.95
C ASN A 122 -4.03 -15.16 -4.57
N PRO A 123 -3.82 -14.72 -5.81
CA PRO A 123 -4.73 -13.82 -6.50
C PRO A 123 -6.17 -14.32 -6.50
N ASN A 124 -7.12 -13.45 -6.18
CA ASN A 124 -8.55 -13.77 -6.12
C ASN A 124 -9.35 -13.23 -7.31
N GLY A 125 -8.67 -12.58 -8.26
CA GLY A 125 -9.28 -11.97 -9.45
C GLY A 125 -9.63 -10.48 -9.30
N ASN A 126 -9.46 -9.90 -8.11
CA ASN A 126 -9.59 -8.45 -7.91
C ASN A 126 -8.46 -7.69 -8.61
N ASN A 127 -8.78 -6.49 -9.06
CA ASN A 127 -7.84 -5.59 -9.70
C ASN A 127 -7.06 -4.78 -8.67
N TRP A 128 -5.94 -4.21 -9.10
CA TRP A 128 -5.02 -3.50 -8.21
C TRP A 128 -4.27 -2.37 -8.93
N LEU A 129 -3.67 -1.48 -8.14
CA LEU A 129 -2.68 -0.50 -8.59
C LEU A 129 -1.54 -0.45 -7.58
N LYS A 130 -0.29 -0.46 -8.09
CA LYS A 130 0.92 -0.21 -7.31
C LYS A 130 1.54 1.11 -7.74
N VAL A 131 1.85 1.99 -6.80
CA VAL A 131 2.51 3.26 -7.08
C VAL A 131 3.88 3.29 -6.41
N VAL A 132 4.89 3.60 -7.21
CA VAL A 132 6.28 3.80 -6.80
C VAL A 132 6.59 5.28 -6.94
N THR A 133 6.96 5.93 -5.86
CA THR A 133 7.25 7.36 -5.82
C THR A 133 8.76 7.63 -5.94
N ILE A 134 9.13 8.61 -6.76
CA ILE A 134 10.50 9.12 -6.89
C ILE A 134 10.49 10.62 -6.62
N GLY A 135 11.01 11.04 -5.48
CA GLY A 135 11.13 12.45 -5.14
C GLY A 135 12.29 13.12 -5.87
N THR A 136 12.12 14.37 -6.28
CA THR A 136 13.15 15.24 -6.86
C THR A 136 13.48 16.40 -5.94
N THR A 137 12.48 17.07 -5.41
CA THR A 137 12.59 18.11 -4.38
C THR A 137 12.36 17.49 -3.00
N SER A 138 11.46 16.54 -2.89
CA SER A 138 11.27 15.68 -1.73
C SER A 138 12.40 14.65 -1.61
N ASN A 139 12.42 13.86 -0.54
CA ASN A 139 13.37 12.76 -0.45
C ASN A 139 13.16 11.74 -1.60
N ILE A 140 14.24 11.08 -2.01
CA ILE A 140 14.27 10.23 -3.21
C ILE A 140 13.20 9.14 -3.24
N ASN A 141 12.80 8.62 -2.10
CA ASN A 141 11.80 7.56 -1.98
C ASN A 141 10.36 8.10 -1.83
N GLY A 142 10.17 9.42 -1.79
CA GLY A 142 8.86 10.04 -1.58
C GLY A 142 8.26 9.82 -0.18
N ILE A 143 9.06 9.41 0.81
CA ILE A 143 8.58 9.17 2.17
C ILE A 143 7.89 10.42 2.72
N GLY A 144 6.65 10.26 3.20
CA GLY A 144 5.77 11.34 3.63
C GLY A 144 4.86 11.88 2.53
N ALA A 145 4.96 11.37 1.30
CA ALA A 145 3.98 11.67 0.28
C ALA A 145 2.67 10.91 0.56
N ARG A 146 1.54 11.56 0.27
CA ARG A 146 0.22 10.93 0.26
C ARG A 146 -0.19 10.66 -1.17
N VAL A 147 -0.53 9.42 -1.45
CA VAL A 147 -1.12 8.98 -2.71
C VAL A 147 -2.63 8.79 -2.50
N GLU A 148 -3.40 9.47 -3.30
CA GLU A 148 -4.86 9.40 -3.31
C GLU A 148 -5.34 8.90 -4.66
N ILE A 149 -6.27 7.97 -4.67
CA ILE A 149 -6.95 7.52 -5.88
C ILE A 149 -8.46 7.65 -5.72
N THR A 150 -9.16 7.96 -6.82
CA THR A 150 -10.62 7.91 -6.90
C THR A 150 -11.04 6.90 -7.96
N SER A 151 -11.86 5.95 -7.56
CA SER A 151 -12.43 4.91 -8.42
C SER A 151 -13.93 4.79 -8.19
N ALA A 152 -14.57 3.74 -8.72
CA ALA A 152 -15.96 3.45 -8.41
C ALA A 152 -16.19 2.98 -6.95
N LEU A 153 -15.11 2.58 -6.24
CA LEU A 153 -15.15 2.27 -4.80
C LEU A 153 -15.12 3.54 -3.91
N GLY A 154 -14.99 4.72 -4.50
CA GLY A 154 -14.75 5.96 -3.77
C GLY A 154 -13.30 6.39 -3.78
N THR A 155 -12.91 7.21 -2.80
CA THR A 155 -11.54 7.70 -2.64
C THR A 155 -10.80 6.84 -1.63
N GLN A 156 -9.57 6.47 -1.95
CA GLN A 156 -8.65 5.74 -1.08
C GLN A 156 -7.37 6.56 -0.93
N ILE A 157 -6.80 6.56 0.27
CA ILE A 157 -5.52 7.20 0.56
C ILE A 157 -4.49 6.19 1.04
N ARG A 158 -3.23 6.39 0.67
CA ARG A 158 -2.07 5.65 1.22
C ARG A 158 -0.91 6.62 1.40
N ASP A 159 -0.28 6.56 2.55
CA ASP A 159 0.92 7.36 2.83
C ASP A 159 2.18 6.52 2.57
N VAL A 160 3.19 7.11 1.93
CA VAL A 160 4.50 6.49 1.75
C VAL A 160 5.24 6.54 3.08
N GLN A 161 5.38 5.40 3.74
CA GLN A 161 5.92 5.29 5.09
C GLN A 161 7.28 4.58 5.10
N SER A 162 8.18 5.00 5.99
CA SER A 162 9.51 4.40 6.14
C SER A 162 9.59 3.34 7.24
N GLY A 163 8.48 2.81 7.65
CA GLY A 163 8.35 1.78 8.67
C GLY A 163 6.94 1.79 9.24
N THR A 164 6.40 0.61 9.44
CA THR A 164 5.00 0.43 9.82
C THR A 164 4.90 -0.36 11.13
N GLY A 165 5.46 -1.53 11.23
CA GLY A 165 5.42 -2.37 12.42
C GLY A 165 6.47 -2.02 13.49
N PHE A 166 6.64 -2.93 14.43
CA PHE A 166 7.64 -2.83 15.49
C PHE A 166 9.02 -3.38 15.07
N ARG A 167 9.06 -4.50 14.33
CA ARG A 167 10.29 -5.20 13.92
C ARG A 167 10.53 -5.20 12.43
N TYR A 168 9.47 -5.10 11.64
CA TYR A 168 9.53 -5.27 10.21
C TYR A 168 9.26 -3.93 9.51
N MET A 169 9.87 -3.78 8.37
CA MET A 169 9.63 -2.66 7.47
C MET A 169 9.05 -3.24 6.18
N GLY A 170 7.84 -2.86 5.87
CA GLY A 170 7.17 -3.21 4.61
C GLY A 170 7.76 -2.49 3.40
N SER A 171 7.15 -2.71 2.26
CA SER A 171 7.48 -2.00 1.02
C SER A 171 7.22 -0.50 1.16
N LEU A 172 8.08 0.33 0.53
CA LEU A 172 7.84 1.77 0.39
C LEU A 172 6.76 2.11 -0.65
N ASN A 173 6.40 1.14 -1.49
CA ASN A 173 5.38 1.35 -2.51
C ASN A 173 3.99 1.39 -1.86
N THR A 174 3.08 2.16 -2.46
CA THR A 174 1.68 2.15 -2.06
C THR A 174 0.88 1.21 -2.94
N TYR A 175 -0.03 0.45 -2.33
CA TYR A 175 -0.85 -0.57 -2.98
C TYR A 175 -2.32 -0.26 -2.76
N PHE A 176 -3.10 -0.35 -3.83
CA PHE A 176 -4.52 -0.08 -3.85
C PHE A 176 -5.26 -1.27 -4.47
N GLY A 177 -6.13 -1.88 -3.71
CA GLY A 177 -7.12 -2.81 -4.24
C GLY A 177 -8.26 -2.06 -4.91
N LEU A 178 -8.78 -2.63 -5.97
CA LEU A 178 -9.81 -2.00 -6.80
C LEU A 178 -11.05 -2.89 -6.98
N GLY A 179 -11.07 -4.08 -6.35
CA GLY A 179 -12.13 -5.04 -6.57
C GLY A 179 -12.28 -5.36 -8.07
N GLU A 180 -13.48 -5.29 -8.58
CA GLU A 180 -13.78 -5.51 -10.01
C GLU A 180 -13.48 -4.29 -10.91
N ASN A 181 -13.08 -3.13 -10.33
CA ASN A 181 -12.89 -1.92 -11.11
C ASN A 181 -11.59 -1.95 -11.90
N THR A 182 -11.65 -1.61 -13.16
CA THR A 182 -10.52 -1.61 -14.09
C THR A 182 -9.97 -0.22 -14.38
N ASN A 183 -10.59 0.83 -13.82
CA ASN A 183 -10.21 2.21 -14.06
C ASN A 183 -10.25 3.06 -12.80
N ILE A 184 -9.26 3.92 -12.67
CA ILE A 184 -9.13 4.93 -11.65
C ILE A 184 -9.35 6.29 -12.33
N SER A 185 -10.36 7.03 -11.90
CA SER A 185 -10.72 8.30 -12.51
C SER A 185 -9.64 9.36 -12.29
N THR A 186 -9.08 9.40 -11.07
CA THR A 186 -8.03 10.35 -10.69
C THR A 186 -7.05 9.69 -9.73
N LEU A 187 -5.76 9.93 -9.95
CA LEU A 187 -4.68 9.64 -9.04
C LEU A 187 -3.98 10.97 -8.72
N THR A 188 -3.83 11.27 -7.44
CA THR A 188 -3.15 12.49 -6.96
C THR A 188 -2.05 12.12 -5.99
N ILE A 189 -0.88 12.74 -6.13
CA ILE A 189 0.21 12.62 -5.16
C ILE A 189 0.49 13.99 -4.55
N TYR A 190 0.36 14.06 -3.24
CA TYR A 190 0.75 15.22 -2.44
C TYR A 190 2.14 14.98 -1.87
N TRP A 191 3.13 15.66 -2.41
CA TRP A 191 4.52 15.50 -2.00
C TRP A 191 4.88 16.34 -0.78
N PRO A 192 5.85 15.90 0.05
CA PRO A 192 6.32 16.69 1.19
C PRO A 192 6.86 18.08 0.83
N SER A 193 7.34 18.28 -0.39
CA SER A 193 7.77 19.58 -0.92
C SER A 193 6.64 20.58 -1.11
N GLY A 194 5.38 20.10 -1.13
CA GLY A 194 4.19 20.87 -1.52
C GLY A 194 3.85 20.74 -3.01
N THR A 195 4.65 20.06 -3.81
CA THR A 195 4.29 19.70 -5.19
C THR A 195 3.07 18.78 -5.18
N VAL A 196 2.21 18.90 -6.19
CA VAL A 196 1.04 18.03 -6.39
C VAL A 196 1.06 17.53 -7.82
N ASP A 197 1.10 16.21 -7.98
CA ASP A 197 1.00 15.54 -9.27
C ASP A 197 -0.38 14.92 -9.43
N VAL A 198 -0.98 15.05 -10.62
CA VAL A 198 -2.32 14.53 -10.92
C VAL A 198 -2.33 13.77 -12.22
N MET A 199 -2.86 12.56 -12.19
CA MET A 199 -3.11 11.74 -13.39
C MET A 199 -4.60 11.39 -13.46
N ASN A 200 -5.15 11.35 -14.67
CA ASN A 200 -6.54 10.99 -14.90
C ASN A 200 -6.64 9.73 -15.76
N ASN A 201 -7.71 8.96 -15.57
CA ASN A 201 -8.01 7.75 -16.36
C ASN A 201 -6.87 6.72 -16.33
N VAL A 202 -6.41 6.39 -15.13
CA VAL A 202 -5.36 5.40 -14.91
C VAL A 202 -5.97 3.99 -14.94
N SER A 203 -5.38 3.09 -15.74
CA SER A 203 -5.84 1.69 -15.80
C SER A 203 -5.38 0.90 -14.58
N ALA A 204 -6.17 -0.09 -14.20
CA ALA A 204 -5.80 -1.07 -13.18
C ALA A 204 -4.72 -2.06 -13.66
N ASN A 205 -4.26 -2.91 -12.75
CA ASN A 205 -3.33 -4.03 -12.95
C ASN A 205 -1.98 -3.59 -13.52
N GLN A 206 -1.41 -2.55 -12.92
CA GLN A 206 -0.08 -2.06 -13.31
C GLN A 206 0.69 -1.48 -12.13
N SER A 207 2.01 -1.41 -12.29
CA SER A 207 2.90 -0.64 -11.44
C SER A 207 3.23 0.68 -12.13
N LEU A 208 2.93 1.80 -11.46
CA LEU A 208 3.27 3.14 -11.94
C LEU A 208 4.48 3.66 -11.17
N VAL A 209 5.49 4.13 -11.89
CA VAL A 209 6.59 4.91 -11.32
C VAL A 209 6.31 6.37 -11.61
N ILE A 210 6.15 7.17 -10.57
CA ILE A 210 5.82 8.59 -10.69
C ILE A 210 6.94 9.41 -10.07
N THR A 211 7.54 10.27 -10.90
CA THR A 211 8.58 11.21 -10.46
C THR A 211 7.93 12.55 -10.13
N GLU A 212 8.32 13.12 -9.00
CA GLU A 212 7.82 14.39 -8.51
C GLU A 212 7.96 15.51 -9.53
N GLY A 213 6.84 16.13 -9.89
CA GLY A 213 6.75 17.26 -10.81
C GLY A 213 6.72 16.88 -12.30
N GLU A 214 6.79 15.59 -12.65
CA GLU A 214 6.76 15.18 -14.08
C GLU A 214 5.35 15.02 -14.65
N THR A 215 4.32 14.86 -13.82
CA THR A 215 2.94 14.69 -14.32
C THR A 215 2.23 16.00 -14.67
N LEU A 216 2.89 17.13 -14.50
CA LEU A 216 2.36 18.45 -14.90
C LEU A 216 2.31 18.67 -16.42
N SER A 217 2.85 17.76 -17.23
CA SER A 217 2.74 17.81 -18.70
C SER A 217 1.77 16.77 -19.22
N THR A 218 0.84 17.21 -20.05
CA THR A 218 -0.21 16.43 -20.72
C THR A 218 0.30 15.44 -21.78
N GLU A 219 1.55 15.07 -21.77
CA GLU A 219 2.11 14.05 -22.66
C GLU A 219 2.51 12.81 -21.88
N ILE A 220 1.66 11.77 -21.94
CA ILE A 220 2.08 10.40 -21.67
C ILE A 220 3.17 10.08 -22.69
N SER A 221 4.43 10.24 -22.31
CA SER A 221 5.51 9.64 -23.10
C SER A 221 5.39 8.13 -22.90
N THR A 222 4.64 7.48 -23.79
CA THR A 222 4.67 6.04 -23.90
C THR A 222 6.11 5.65 -24.21
N LEU A 223 6.84 5.19 -23.21
CA LEU A 223 8.11 4.46 -23.36
C LEU A 223 7.85 3.11 -24.06
N ASN A 224 7.00 3.12 -25.06
CA ASN A 224 6.76 1.98 -25.90
C ASN A 224 7.89 1.92 -26.93
N GLN A 225 8.89 1.13 -26.63
CA GLN A 225 9.88 0.51 -27.51
C GLN A 225 11.33 0.71 -27.06
N ILE A 226 11.66 0.19 -25.90
CA ILE A 226 13.04 -0.23 -25.65
C ILE A 226 13.12 -1.69 -26.08
N SER A 227 13.86 -1.99 -27.13
CA SER A 227 14.21 -3.37 -27.48
C SER A 227 15.67 -3.62 -27.11
N VAL A 228 15.90 -4.69 -26.40
CA VAL A 228 17.24 -5.12 -25.99
C VAL A 228 17.67 -6.31 -26.85
N PHE A 229 18.76 -6.16 -27.61
CA PHE A 229 19.33 -7.20 -28.44
C PHE A 229 20.85 -7.30 -28.24
N PRO A 230 21.42 -8.49 -28.34
CA PRO A 230 20.79 -9.80 -28.35
C PRO A 230 20.29 -10.22 -26.97
N ASN A 231 19.32 -11.11 -26.91
CA ASN A 231 18.85 -11.70 -25.65
C ASN A 231 18.81 -13.23 -25.80
N PRO A 232 19.65 -14.03 -25.14
CA PRO A 232 20.68 -13.59 -24.16
C PRO A 232 21.89 -12.92 -24.82
N ALA A 233 22.45 -11.91 -24.11
CA ALA A 233 23.67 -11.22 -24.54
C ALA A 233 24.89 -12.07 -24.29
N ILE A 234 25.82 -12.14 -25.27
CA ILE A 234 27.09 -12.86 -25.14
C ILE A 234 28.24 -11.89 -24.84
N ASN A 235 28.34 -10.79 -25.59
CA ASN A 235 29.43 -9.82 -25.47
C ASN A 235 28.97 -8.38 -25.27
N SER A 236 27.79 -8.01 -25.76
CA SER A 236 27.23 -6.64 -25.65
C SER A 236 25.71 -6.66 -25.74
N ILE A 237 25.12 -5.62 -25.18
CA ILE A 237 23.68 -5.36 -25.31
C ILE A 237 23.55 -4.04 -26.06
N GLU A 238 22.78 -4.04 -27.13
CA GLU A 238 22.40 -2.82 -27.83
C GLU A 238 21.00 -2.39 -27.36
N ILE A 239 20.90 -1.16 -26.86
CA ILE A 239 19.64 -0.55 -26.46
C ILE A 239 19.23 0.42 -27.57
N ASN A 240 18.16 0.07 -28.26
CA ASN A 240 17.63 0.89 -29.34
C ASN A 240 16.43 1.70 -28.81
N ASN A 241 16.64 2.96 -28.48
CA ASN A 241 15.59 3.90 -28.09
C ASN A 241 15.42 4.94 -29.20
N LYS A 242 14.32 4.86 -29.91
CA LYS A 242 14.03 5.80 -31.01
C LYS A 242 13.77 7.24 -30.56
N ASN A 243 13.68 7.51 -29.26
CA ASN A 243 13.34 8.81 -28.70
C ASN A 243 14.48 9.50 -27.92
N ILE A 244 15.70 8.95 -27.94
CA ILE A 244 16.85 9.67 -27.39
C ILE A 244 17.21 10.76 -28.38
N ARG A 245 16.94 12.02 -28.05
CA ARG A 245 17.51 13.18 -28.78
C ARG A 245 18.99 13.24 -28.42
N PRO A 246 19.89 13.38 -29.43
CA PRO A 246 21.34 13.40 -29.21
C PRO A 246 21.89 14.74 -28.71
N ASP A 247 21.06 15.66 -28.24
CA ASP A 247 21.49 17.02 -27.91
C ASP A 247 21.31 17.33 -26.41
N TYR A 248 22.31 16.91 -25.62
CA TYR A 248 22.72 17.67 -24.44
C TYR A 248 24.23 17.83 -24.47
N PRO A 249 24.74 19.11 -24.40
CA PRO A 249 26.16 19.42 -24.39
C PRO A 249 26.86 18.95 -23.11
#